data_5585d03dc9b4e00721d0e89bcbaf6dc5
#
_entry.id   5585d03dc9b4e00721d0e89bcbaf6dc5
#
_cell.length_a   1.000
_cell.length_b   1.000
_cell.length_c   1.000
_cell.angle_alpha   90.00
_cell.angle_beta   90.00
_cell.angle_gamma   90.00
#
_symmetry.space_group_name_H-M   'P 1'
#
loop_
_entity.id
_entity.type
_entity.pdbx_description
1 polymer ?
#
loop_
_entity_poly.entity_id
_entity_poly.type
_entity_poly.pdbx_seq_one_letter_code
_entity_poly.pdbx_strand_id
1 'polypeptide(L)'
;MKKWIYMLIAAAGLLTGAAGCKKAPINSDVEGLWVLERFTVAETGETVECERLYYSITRMVTEVAEKDGSKGYGAYIGRTEYRNGETQLVVKDFKVRKSTSDTGKDAPVEKLKHFGIGNQQETVFDIEYCNGKKMTLQSDYARLELTKF
;
A
#
# COMPACT_ATOMS: atom_id res chain seq x y z
N MET A 1 25.24 38.89 -31.89
CA MET A 1 23.86 38.39 -31.82
C MET A 1 23.76 36.89 -31.91
N LYS A 2 24.48 36.22 -32.81
CA LYS A 2 24.39 34.74 -32.89
C LYS A 2 24.87 33.98 -31.64
N LYS A 3 25.79 34.52 -30.86
CA LYS A 3 26.32 33.89 -29.63
C LYS A 3 25.32 33.84 -28.50
N TRP A 4 24.35 34.73 -28.45
CA TRP A 4 23.32 34.79 -27.41
C TRP A 4 22.23 33.74 -27.59
N ILE A 5 21.96 33.39 -28.87
CA ILE A 5 20.96 32.37 -29.23
C ILE A 5 21.44 30.98 -28.79
N TYR A 6 22.75 30.72 -28.90
CA TYR A 6 23.33 29.43 -28.49
C TYR A 6 23.36 29.28 -26.95
N MET A 7 23.52 30.38 -26.21
CA MET A 7 23.43 30.34 -24.73
C MET A 7 22.03 30.04 -24.24
N LEU A 8 21.00 30.54 -24.90
CA LEU A 8 19.61 30.26 -24.53
C LEU A 8 19.20 28.81 -24.81
N ILE A 9 19.72 28.22 -25.89
CA ILE A 9 19.46 26.84 -26.24
C ILE A 9 20.18 25.88 -25.27
N ALA A 10 21.39 26.23 -24.83
CA ALA A 10 22.12 25.43 -23.84
C ALA A 10 21.47 25.45 -22.45
N ALA A 11 20.86 26.58 -22.06
CA ALA A 11 20.15 26.70 -20.79
C ALA A 11 18.82 25.92 -20.78
N ALA A 12 18.13 25.85 -21.93
CA ALA A 12 16.90 25.09 -22.06
C ALA A 12 17.13 23.56 -22.06
N GLY A 13 18.29 23.11 -22.52
CA GLY A 13 18.65 21.70 -22.56
C GLY A 13 18.98 21.08 -21.20
N LEU A 14 19.36 21.91 -20.22
CA LEU A 14 19.73 21.45 -18.88
C LEU A 14 18.53 21.23 -17.93
N LEU A 15 17.35 21.75 -18.29
CA LEU A 15 16.14 21.61 -17.47
C LEU A 15 15.36 20.34 -17.76
N THR A 16 15.63 19.65 -18.87
CA THR A 16 14.91 18.42 -19.24
C THR A 16 15.55 17.14 -18.67
N GLY A 17 16.76 17.22 -18.11
CA GLY A 17 17.46 16.08 -17.54
C GLY A 17 17.15 15.77 -16.09
N ALA A 18 16.35 16.61 -15.41
CA ALA A 18 16.06 16.47 -13.99
C ALA A 18 14.72 15.75 -13.69
N ALA A 19 13.97 15.35 -14.71
CA ALA A 19 12.82 14.47 -14.54
C ALA A 19 13.34 13.05 -14.27
N GLY A 20 13.77 12.82 -13.02
CA GLY A 20 14.26 11.52 -12.58
C GLY A 20 13.20 10.43 -12.80
N CYS A 21 13.68 9.23 -13.06
CA CYS A 21 12.88 8.02 -13.32
C CYS A 21 12.09 7.52 -12.11
N LYS A 22 11.88 8.30 -11.06
CA LYS A 22 11.02 7.94 -9.93
C LYS A 22 9.57 8.13 -10.34
N LYS A 23 8.84 7.01 -10.43
CA LYS A 23 7.39 7.05 -10.59
C LYS A 23 6.80 7.74 -9.37
N ALA A 24 6.17 8.90 -9.58
CA ALA A 24 5.48 9.61 -8.52
C ALA A 24 4.35 8.74 -7.93
N PRO A 25 4.06 8.82 -6.64
CA PRO A 25 2.91 8.14 -6.07
C PRO A 25 1.61 8.62 -6.72
N ILE A 26 0.62 7.74 -6.82
CA ILE A 26 -0.74 8.13 -7.26
C ILE A 26 -1.41 8.90 -6.13
N ASN A 27 -1.29 8.40 -4.91
CA ASN A 27 -1.84 9.05 -3.72
C ASN A 27 -0.78 9.06 -2.60
N SER A 28 -0.11 10.19 -2.45
CA SER A 28 1.00 10.35 -1.50
C SER A 28 0.57 10.25 -0.04
N ASP A 29 -0.70 10.52 0.28
CA ASP A 29 -1.21 10.39 1.64
C ASP A 29 -1.41 8.91 2.02
N VAL A 30 -1.79 8.08 1.06
CA VAL A 30 -2.07 6.66 1.26
C VAL A 30 -0.80 5.81 1.11
N GLU A 31 0.06 6.13 0.13
CA GLU A 31 1.24 5.33 -0.15
C GLU A 31 2.33 5.55 0.89
N GLY A 32 2.93 4.47 1.33
CA GLY A 32 3.97 4.48 2.35
C GLY A 32 3.94 3.25 3.24
N LEU A 33 4.70 3.29 4.31
CA LEU A 33 4.75 2.22 5.31
C LEU A 33 3.84 2.57 6.49
N TRP A 34 2.92 1.66 6.80
CA TRP A 34 1.90 1.83 7.84
C TRP A 34 1.99 0.73 8.87
N VAL A 35 1.76 1.10 10.12
CA VAL A 35 1.56 0.15 11.23
C VAL A 35 0.07 -0.13 11.33
N LEU A 36 -0.32 -1.39 11.29
CA LEU A 36 -1.69 -1.80 11.60
C LEU A 36 -1.85 -1.86 13.12
N GLU A 37 -2.59 -0.91 13.67
CA GLU A 37 -2.80 -0.81 15.13
C GLU A 37 -3.85 -1.81 15.62
N ARG A 38 -4.98 -1.86 14.92
CA ARG A 38 -6.10 -2.76 15.20
C ARG A 38 -7.03 -2.87 14.02
N PHE A 39 -7.86 -3.89 14.06
CA PHE A 39 -9.00 -3.96 13.15
C PHE A 39 -10.22 -4.52 13.87
N THR A 40 -11.39 -4.12 13.38
CA THR A 40 -12.69 -4.60 13.89
C THR A 40 -13.36 -5.42 12.81
N VAL A 41 -13.68 -6.67 13.11
CA VAL A 41 -14.36 -7.58 12.18
C VAL A 41 -15.80 -7.13 12.02
N ALA A 42 -16.24 -6.90 10.78
CA ALA A 42 -17.57 -6.36 10.51
C ALA A 42 -18.70 -7.28 10.95
N GLU A 43 -18.56 -8.58 10.75
CA GLU A 43 -19.58 -9.57 11.05
C GLU A 43 -19.82 -9.72 12.55
N THR A 44 -18.78 -9.73 13.36
CA THR A 44 -18.85 -10.02 14.79
C THR A 44 -18.72 -8.79 15.69
N GLY A 45 -18.19 -7.67 15.16
CA GLY A 45 -17.85 -6.50 15.96
C GLY A 45 -16.63 -6.68 16.84
N GLU A 46 -15.93 -7.81 16.73
CA GLU A 46 -14.73 -8.10 17.51
C GLU A 46 -13.59 -7.19 17.07
N THR A 47 -12.94 -6.53 18.04
CA THR A 47 -11.74 -5.73 17.80
C THR A 47 -10.50 -6.54 18.15
N VAL A 48 -9.57 -6.64 17.21
CA VAL A 48 -8.31 -7.33 17.35
C VAL A 48 -7.18 -6.30 17.43
N GLU A 49 -6.49 -6.26 18.57
CA GLU A 49 -5.29 -5.45 18.73
C GLU A 49 -4.11 -6.12 18.03
N CYS A 50 -3.33 -5.35 17.29
CA CYS A 50 -2.24 -5.85 16.48
C CYS A 50 -0.89 -5.40 17.01
N GLU A 51 0.10 -6.28 16.88
CA GLU A 51 1.49 -5.99 17.22
C GLU A 51 2.39 -6.36 16.05
N ARG A 52 3.24 -5.42 15.63
CA ARG A 52 4.26 -5.63 14.58
C ARG A 52 3.68 -6.09 13.25
N LEU A 53 2.48 -5.67 12.93
CA LEU A 53 1.86 -5.91 11.64
C LEU A 53 1.93 -4.63 10.81
N TYR A 54 2.36 -4.75 9.56
CA TYR A 54 2.65 -3.62 8.69
C TYR A 54 2.00 -3.76 7.33
N TYR A 55 1.57 -2.61 6.79
CA TYR A 55 1.15 -2.46 5.40
C TYR A 55 2.16 -1.55 4.70
N SER A 56 2.76 -2.03 3.64
CA SER A 56 3.59 -1.22 2.74
C SER A 56 2.81 -1.02 1.45
N ILE A 57 2.34 0.19 1.22
CA ILE A 57 1.49 0.53 0.09
C ILE A 57 2.28 1.37 -0.90
N THR A 58 2.39 0.88 -2.13
CA THR A 58 2.97 1.61 -3.25
C THR A 58 1.93 1.69 -4.37
N ARG A 59 2.21 2.50 -5.39
CA ARG A 59 1.31 2.60 -6.55
C ARG A 59 1.10 1.27 -7.29
N MET A 60 2.03 0.33 -7.18
CA MET A 60 2.01 -0.94 -7.93
C MET A 60 1.61 -2.13 -7.07
N VAL A 61 2.08 -2.17 -5.83
CA VAL A 61 1.90 -3.31 -4.95
C VAL A 61 1.63 -2.89 -3.52
N THR A 62 0.88 -3.71 -2.81
CA THR A 62 0.68 -3.60 -1.37
C THR A 62 1.19 -4.86 -0.72
N GLU A 63 2.08 -4.71 0.24
CA GLU A 63 2.59 -5.80 1.05
C GLU A 63 2.04 -5.72 2.46
N VAL A 64 1.64 -6.86 3.01
CA VAL A 64 1.32 -6.99 4.43
C VAL A 64 2.29 -7.99 5.05
N ALA A 65 2.83 -7.65 6.21
CA ALA A 65 3.86 -8.47 6.83
C ALA A 65 3.85 -8.36 8.35
N GLU A 66 4.14 -9.48 9.00
CA GLU A 66 4.55 -9.49 10.40
C GLU A 66 6.07 -9.30 10.46
N LYS A 67 6.54 -8.30 11.20
CA LYS A 67 7.97 -8.10 11.46
C LYS A 67 8.37 -8.84 12.73
N ASP A 68 9.55 -9.46 12.67
CA ASP A 68 10.14 -10.34 13.70
C ASP A 68 9.51 -11.73 13.82
N GLY A 69 8.48 -12.03 13.06
CA GLY A 69 7.96 -13.38 12.81
C GLY A 69 7.56 -14.20 14.01
N SER A 70 7.31 -13.61 15.19
CA SER A 70 7.07 -14.33 16.44
C SER A 70 5.78 -15.14 16.43
N LYS A 71 4.77 -14.71 15.66
CA LYS A 71 3.48 -15.38 15.55
C LYS A 71 3.32 -16.22 14.28
N GLY A 72 4.29 -16.15 13.38
CA GLY A 72 4.29 -16.93 12.14
C GLY A 72 3.22 -16.49 11.13
N TYR A 73 2.78 -15.23 11.16
CA TYR A 73 1.76 -14.73 10.24
C TYR A 73 2.27 -14.58 8.80
N GLY A 74 3.57 -14.39 8.63
CA GLY A 74 4.21 -14.33 7.32
C GLY A 74 4.12 -12.97 6.63
N ALA A 75 4.38 -12.99 5.33
CA ALA A 75 4.32 -11.79 4.48
C ALA A 75 3.65 -12.13 3.15
N TYR A 76 2.83 -11.22 2.66
CA TYR A 76 2.03 -11.40 1.46
C TYR A 76 2.03 -10.11 0.64
N ILE A 77 1.96 -10.25 -0.68
CA ILE A 77 2.02 -9.13 -1.61
C ILE A 77 0.90 -9.23 -2.64
N GLY A 78 0.18 -8.13 -2.85
CA GLY A 78 -0.88 -8.02 -3.83
C GLY A 78 -0.67 -6.79 -4.72
N ARG A 79 -1.46 -6.72 -5.80
CA ARG A 79 -1.42 -5.59 -6.73
C ARG A 79 -2.31 -4.46 -6.24
N THR A 80 -1.77 -3.23 -6.23
CA THR A 80 -2.50 -2.03 -5.84
C THR A 80 -3.28 -1.45 -7.01
N GLU A 81 -4.52 -1.06 -6.76
CA GLU A 81 -5.36 -0.31 -7.68
C GLU A 81 -6.17 0.71 -6.89
N TYR A 82 -6.41 1.88 -7.48
CA TYR A 82 -7.34 2.87 -6.93
C TYR A 82 -8.60 2.91 -7.77
N ARG A 83 -9.75 3.09 -7.13
CA ARG A 83 -11.05 3.23 -7.78
C ARG A 83 -11.81 4.43 -7.24
N ASN A 84 -12.82 4.86 -7.98
CA ASN A 84 -13.75 5.94 -7.60
C ASN A 84 -13.03 7.24 -7.22
N GLY A 85 -12.12 7.71 -8.10
CA GLY A 85 -11.37 8.93 -7.85
C GLY A 85 -10.48 8.85 -6.62
N GLU A 86 -9.81 7.69 -6.42
CA GLU A 86 -8.92 7.41 -5.29
C GLU A 86 -9.60 7.40 -3.92
N THR A 87 -10.91 7.21 -3.87
CA THR A 87 -11.64 7.02 -2.62
C THR A 87 -11.59 5.56 -2.14
N GLN A 88 -11.20 4.66 -3.03
CA GLN A 88 -11.04 3.24 -2.74
C GLN A 88 -9.62 2.76 -3.07
N LEU A 89 -9.03 2.03 -2.13
CA LEU A 89 -7.80 1.27 -2.32
C LEU A 89 -8.19 -0.19 -2.53
N VAL A 90 -7.77 -0.76 -3.66
CA VAL A 90 -8.05 -2.15 -3.99
C VAL A 90 -6.74 -2.93 -4.05
N VAL A 91 -6.69 -4.08 -3.40
CA VAL A 91 -5.55 -4.98 -3.47
C VAL A 91 -6.00 -6.32 -4.03
N LYS A 92 -5.33 -6.75 -5.09
CA LYS A 92 -5.69 -7.95 -5.85
C LYS A 92 -4.62 -9.01 -5.80
N ASP A 93 -5.06 -10.26 -5.86
CA ASP A 93 -4.20 -11.43 -6.04
C ASP A 93 -3.06 -11.50 -5.03
N PHE A 94 -3.39 -11.53 -3.75
CA PHE A 94 -2.38 -11.72 -2.72
C PHE A 94 -1.64 -13.03 -2.91
N LYS A 95 -0.32 -12.94 -3.01
CA LYS A 95 0.61 -14.07 -3.12
C LYS A 95 1.49 -14.13 -1.89
N VAL A 96 2.00 -15.31 -1.59
CA VAL A 96 3.04 -15.48 -0.57
C VAL A 96 4.30 -14.78 -1.06
N ARG A 97 4.84 -13.89 -0.23
CA ARG A 97 6.05 -13.14 -0.55
C ARG A 97 7.29 -14.02 -0.46
N LYS A 98 8.23 -13.80 -1.38
CA LYS A 98 9.58 -14.39 -1.34
C LYS A 98 10.60 -13.30 -1.65
N SER A 99 11.46 -12.97 -0.69
CA SER A 99 12.50 -11.94 -0.88
C SER A 99 11.92 -10.61 -1.38
N THR A 100 12.12 -10.25 -2.65
CA THR A 100 11.67 -9.00 -3.25
C THR A 100 10.45 -9.15 -4.16
N SER A 101 9.93 -10.36 -4.30
CA SER A 101 8.80 -10.66 -5.17
C SER A 101 7.87 -11.67 -4.51
N ASP A 102 6.97 -12.26 -5.28
CA ASP A 102 6.10 -13.33 -4.81
C ASP A 102 6.56 -14.72 -5.26
N THR A 103 6.00 -15.77 -4.65
CA THR A 103 6.28 -17.16 -4.98
C THR A 103 5.39 -17.72 -6.08
N GLY A 104 4.42 -16.94 -6.57
CA GLY A 104 3.35 -17.41 -7.43
C GLY A 104 2.26 -18.22 -6.70
N LYS A 105 2.42 -18.47 -5.42
CA LYS A 105 1.42 -19.19 -4.61
C LYS A 105 0.43 -18.21 -3.99
N ASP A 106 -0.86 -18.53 -4.08
CA ASP A 106 -1.90 -17.74 -3.45
C ASP A 106 -1.73 -17.69 -1.94
N ALA A 107 -1.90 -16.50 -1.37
CA ALA A 107 -1.89 -16.33 0.07
C ALA A 107 -3.10 -17.03 0.69
N PRO A 108 -2.92 -17.86 1.73
CA PRO A 108 -4.06 -18.44 2.43
C PRO A 108 -4.91 -17.37 3.09
N VAL A 109 -6.23 -17.40 2.89
CA VAL A 109 -7.15 -16.42 3.50
C VAL A 109 -7.02 -16.41 5.03
N GLU A 110 -6.82 -17.58 5.63
CA GLU A 110 -6.64 -17.68 7.08
C GLU A 110 -5.44 -16.88 7.60
N LYS A 111 -4.39 -16.77 6.79
CA LYS A 111 -3.23 -15.94 7.12
C LYS A 111 -3.52 -14.45 6.89
N LEU A 112 -4.22 -14.13 5.83
CA LEU A 112 -4.60 -12.75 5.52
C LEU A 112 -5.54 -12.14 6.57
N LYS A 113 -6.37 -12.96 7.20
CA LYS A 113 -7.28 -12.52 8.27
C LYS A 113 -6.56 -11.89 9.45
N HIS A 114 -5.33 -12.31 9.74
CA HIS A 114 -4.52 -11.69 10.78
C HIS A 114 -4.19 -10.23 10.49
N PHE A 115 -4.28 -9.83 9.23
CA PHE A 115 -4.05 -8.47 8.77
C PHE A 115 -5.35 -7.70 8.50
N GLY A 116 -6.49 -8.26 8.89
CA GLY A 116 -7.78 -7.65 8.63
C GLY A 116 -8.27 -7.80 7.18
N ILE A 117 -7.76 -8.80 6.46
CA ILE A 117 -8.10 -9.05 5.05
C ILE A 117 -8.87 -10.36 4.94
N GLY A 118 -10.06 -10.31 4.37
CA GLY A 118 -10.95 -11.46 4.25
C GLY A 118 -11.03 -12.10 2.86
N ASN A 119 -10.28 -11.59 1.87
CA ASN A 119 -10.33 -12.09 0.51
C ASN A 119 -8.96 -12.04 -0.16
N GLN A 120 -8.55 -13.16 -0.74
CA GLN A 120 -7.26 -13.28 -1.40
C GLN A 120 -7.27 -12.68 -2.82
N GLN A 121 -8.39 -12.79 -3.56
CA GLN A 121 -8.45 -12.39 -4.96
C GLN A 121 -8.62 -10.90 -5.15
N GLU A 122 -9.48 -10.28 -4.36
CA GLU A 122 -9.74 -8.85 -4.44
C GLU A 122 -10.30 -8.34 -3.12
N THR A 123 -9.60 -7.40 -2.51
CA THR A 123 -10.07 -6.69 -1.33
C THR A 123 -10.25 -5.23 -1.67
N VAL A 124 -11.47 -4.73 -1.53
CA VAL A 124 -11.82 -3.34 -1.77
C VAL A 124 -11.92 -2.63 -0.43
N PHE A 125 -11.05 -1.66 -0.21
CA PHE A 125 -11.10 -0.80 0.97
C PHE A 125 -11.66 0.57 0.60
N ASP A 126 -12.72 0.97 1.27
CA ASP A 126 -13.10 2.38 1.29
C ASP A 126 -12.12 3.14 2.20
N ILE A 127 -11.55 4.22 1.69
CA ILE A 127 -10.68 5.09 2.48
C ILE A 127 -11.58 6.07 3.23
N GLU A 128 -11.97 5.71 4.44
CA GLU A 128 -12.87 6.55 5.24
C GLU A 128 -12.18 7.79 5.78
N TYR A 129 -10.89 7.68 6.07
CA TYR A 129 -10.07 8.77 6.56
C TYR A 129 -8.62 8.54 6.20
N CYS A 130 -7.94 9.57 5.74
CA CYS A 130 -6.49 9.55 5.54
C CYS A 130 -5.95 10.98 5.52
N ASN A 131 -5.02 11.28 6.43
CA ASN A 131 -4.36 12.59 6.49
C ASN A 131 -2.83 12.49 6.26
N GLY A 132 -2.35 11.33 5.77
CA GLY A 132 -0.93 11.07 5.59
C GLY A 132 -0.20 10.56 6.84
N LYS A 133 -0.84 10.62 8.00
CA LYS A 133 -0.30 10.14 9.30
C LYS A 133 -1.16 9.06 9.92
N LYS A 134 -2.46 9.17 9.77
CA LYS A 134 -3.45 8.19 10.22
C LYS A 134 -4.38 7.86 9.07
N MET A 135 -4.80 6.60 9.00
CA MET A 135 -5.69 6.11 7.96
C MET A 135 -6.67 5.10 8.53
N THR A 136 -7.92 5.20 8.09
CA THR A 136 -8.96 4.22 8.37
C THR A 136 -9.44 3.64 7.05
N LEU A 137 -9.34 2.33 6.94
CA LEU A 137 -9.80 1.57 5.77
C LEU A 137 -10.95 0.65 6.17
N GLN A 138 -11.97 0.57 5.33
CA GLN A 138 -13.13 -0.29 5.55
C GLN A 138 -13.33 -1.22 4.36
N SER A 139 -13.29 -2.52 4.60
CA SER A 139 -13.70 -3.55 3.65
C SER A 139 -14.96 -4.26 4.12
N ASP A 140 -15.47 -5.21 3.32
CA ASP A 140 -16.57 -6.07 3.74
C ASP A 140 -16.23 -6.91 4.98
N TYR A 141 -14.95 -7.22 5.15
CA TYR A 141 -14.47 -8.07 6.25
C TYR A 141 -14.18 -7.29 7.52
N ALA A 142 -13.48 -6.15 7.43
CA ALA A 142 -13.00 -5.44 8.61
C ALA A 142 -12.76 -3.96 8.37
N ARG A 143 -12.80 -3.22 9.47
CA ARG A 143 -12.37 -1.83 9.56
C ARG A 143 -10.97 -1.78 10.17
N LEU A 144 -10.02 -1.19 9.45
CA LEU A 144 -8.63 -1.12 9.84
C LEU A 144 -8.24 0.28 10.30
N GLU A 145 -7.49 0.36 11.39
CA GLU A 145 -6.88 1.59 11.87
C GLU A 145 -5.37 1.50 11.74
N LEU A 146 -4.79 2.40 10.94
CA LEU A 146 -3.38 2.42 10.60
C LEU A 146 -2.74 3.75 10.97
N THR A 147 -1.48 3.68 11.37
CA THR A 147 -0.66 4.86 11.67
C THR A 147 0.60 4.81 10.81
N LYS A 148 0.99 5.94 10.22
CA LYS A 148 2.20 6.03 9.41
C LYS A 148 3.43 5.70 10.26
N PHE A 149 4.27 4.81 9.73
CA PHE A 149 5.52 4.44 10.38
C PHE A 149 6.59 5.54 10.24
#